data_463bdd79f14371cf6b5fbbb19d99466b
#
_entry.id   463bdd79f14371cf6b5fbbb19d99466b
#
_cell.length_a   1.000
_cell.length_b   1.000
_cell.length_c   1.000
_cell.angle_alpha   90.00
_cell.angle_beta   90.00
_cell.angle_gamma   90.00
#
_symmetry.space_group_name_H-M   'P 1'
#
loop_
_entity.id
_entity.type
_entity.pdbx_description
1 polymer ?
#
loop_
_entity_poly.entity_id
_entity_poly.type
_entity_poly.pdbx_seq_one_letter_code
_entity_poly.pdbx_strand_id
1 'polypeptide(L)'
;MHQWRKLAESGWLSAHENPLQARSRGRLVITSRPGRKRLQLEIACTSRNLARKLIEEFGGRAEKWPRDWLKRFADLHKSKLLKIGKRLLISTTASSQAKRGTYRVGRTTRSGRPGVRQPLVLVIPASAAFGTGGHATTAMTLRLLERLTRKWEKGWSLADLGTGSGILVLAAKRFGAGPVTGIDIDPKAISIAKANARLNKIDNADFQLGDVRRWKPAARWDVITANLYSELLIDVALKLKRSNLVILSGVLRTQEDEVLRVLRRNNMEIASVKRRGKWTAVSAIAGIISRRLKKQKFALAKAAS
;
A
#
# COMPACT_ATOMS: atom_id res chain seq x y z
N MET A 1 10.85 25.40 6.88
CA MET A 1 9.69 24.60 7.31
C MET A 1 9.64 24.52 8.82
N HIS A 2 8.44 24.49 9.41
CA HIS A 2 8.22 24.31 10.84
C HIS A 2 7.32 23.11 11.05
N GLN A 3 7.44 22.43 12.18
CA GLN A 3 6.55 21.36 12.59
C GLN A 3 5.85 21.78 13.88
N TRP A 4 4.53 21.87 13.82
CA TRP A 4 3.71 22.04 15.01
C TRP A 4 3.43 20.66 15.64
N ARG A 5 3.50 20.59 16.97
CA ARG A 5 3.27 19.36 17.74
C ARG A 5 2.44 19.63 18.97
N LYS A 6 1.52 18.71 19.30
CA LYS A 6 0.75 18.70 20.53
C LYS A 6 0.51 17.28 21.01
N LEU A 7 0.55 17.10 22.33
CA LEU A 7 0.05 15.88 22.96
C LEU A 7 -1.36 16.20 23.49
N ALA A 8 -2.36 15.43 23.02
CA ALA A 8 -3.76 15.64 23.38
C ALA A 8 -4.42 14.32 23.76
N GLU A 9 -5.46 14.38 24.57
CA GLU A 9 -6.34 13.25 24.87
C GLU A 9 -7.34 13.05 23.72
N SER A 10 -7.91 11.85 23.61
CA SER A 10 -8.87 11.53 22.56
C SER A 10 -10.10 12.46 22.58
N GLY A 11 -10.61 12.81 23.76
CA GLY A 11 -11.72 13.75 23.90
C GLY A 11 -11.41 15.16 23.39
N TRP A 12 -10.20 15.67 23.67
CA TRP A 12 -9.75 16.95 23.13
C TRP A 12 -9.66 16.90 21.60
N LEU A 13 -9.12 15.80 21.04
CA LEU A 13 -9.01 15.62 19.59
C LEU A 13 -10.41 15.61 18.95
N SER A 14 -11.36 14.85 19.48
CA SER A 14 -12.72 14.77 18.93
C SER A 14 -13.41 16.16 18.86
N ALA A 15 -13.15 17.04 19.83
CA ALA A 15 -13.69 18.41 19.84
C ALA A 15 -13.01 19.35 18.84
N HIS A 16 -11.74 19.07 18.43
CA HIS A 16 -10.93 19.98 17.63
C HIS A 16 -10.49 19.41 16.28
N GLU A 17 -10.90 18.19 15.94
CA GLU A 17 -10.42 17.50 14.73
C GLU A 17 -10.80 18.24 13.44
N ASN A 18 -12.07 18.65 13.31
CA ASN A 18 -12.54 19.37 12.12
C ASN A 18 -11.80 20.71 11.90
N PRO A 19 -11.69 21.62 12.89
CA PRO A 19 -10.92 22.85 12.71
C PRO A 19 -9.42 22.58 12.49
N LEU A 20 -8.83 21.55 13.11
CA LEU A 20 -7.45 21.16 12.85
C LEU A 20 -7.25 20.64 11.43
N GLN A 21 -8.15 19.81 10.92
CA GLN A 21 -8.12 19.31 9.54
C GLN A 21 -8.23 20.47 8.54
N ALA A 22 -9.16 21.42 8.77
CA ALA A 22 -9.32 22.61 7.93
C ALA A 22 -8.04 23.47 7.91
N ARG A 23 -7.45 23.76 9.06
CA ARG A 23 -6.21 24.54 9.18
C ARG A 23 -5.00 23.83 8.60
N SER A 24 -4.92 22.52 8.76
CA SER A 24 -3.80 21.72 8.27
C SER A 24 -3.88 21.42 6.76
N ARG A 25 -5.05 21.61 6.13
CA ARG A 25 -5.32 21.22 4.74
C ARG A 25 -4.93 19.75 4.50
N GLY A 26 -5.38 18.86 5.39
CA GLY A 26 -5.11 17.43 5.30
C GLY A 26 -3.68 17.00 5.70
N ARG A 27 -2.90 17.88 6.34
CA ARG A 27 -1.52 17.58 6.81
C ARG A 27 -1.42 17.19 8.27
N LEU A 28 -2.56 16.99 8.95
CA LEU A 28 -2.60 16.51 10.33
C LEU A 28 -2.19 15.03 10.38
N VAL A 29 -1.18 14.74 11.16
CA VAL A 29 -0.74 13.36 11.48
C VAL A 29 -1.06 13.09 12.94
N ILE A 30 -1.80 12.01 13.19
CA ILE A 30 -2.18 11.57 14.52
C ILE A 30 -1.45 10.26 14.81
N THR A 31 -0.64 10.23 15.85
CA THR A 31 0.13 9.04 16.25
C THR A 31 -0.27 8.62 17.65
N SER A 32 -0.71 7.36 17.80
CA SER A 32 -0.90 6.73 19.10
C SER A 32 0.30 5.82 19.42
N ARG A 33 0.76 5.82 20.68
CA ARG A 33 1.79 4.87 21.14
C ARG A 33 1.14 3.86 22.09
N PRO A 34 1.44 2.56 21.95
CA PRO A 34 0.93 1.54 22.88
C PRO A 34 1.24 1.92 24.32
N GLY A 35 0.24 1.82 25.22
CA GLY A 35 0.37 2.13 26.63
C GLY A 35 0.32 3.62 27.00
N ARG A 36 0.13 4.55 26.08
CA ARG A 36 -0.05 5.98 26.38
C ARG A 36 -1.47 6.44 26.09
N LYS A 37 -2.09 7.13 27.07
CA LYS A 37 -3.44 7.73 26.96
C LYS A 37 -3.49 8.95 26.03
N ARG A 38 -2.33 9.60 25.77
CA ARG A 38 -2.26 10.81 24.94
C ARG A 38 -1.82 10.52 23.53
N LEU A 39 -2.49 11.12 22.57
CA LEU A 39 -2.19 11.10 21.14
C LEU A 39 -1.15 12.18 20.81
N GLN A 40 -0.23 11.90 19.95
CA GLN A 40 0.70 12.89 19.41
C GLN A 40 0.14 13.41 18.09
N LEU A 41 -0.11 14.71 18.03
CA LEU A 41 -0.61 15.44 16.87
C LEU A 41 0.55 16.21 16.26
N GLU A 42 0.69 16.13 14.93
CA GLU A 42 1.77 16.79 14.18
C GLU A 42 1.22 17.41 12.90
N ILE A 43 1.63 18.65 12.61
CA ILE A 43 1.31 19.35 11.35
C ILE A 43 2.59 19.95 10.78
N ALA A 44 2.90 19.60 9.51
CA ALA A 44 3.97 20.24 8.76
C ALA A 44 3.51 21.63 8.28
N CYS A 45 4.11 22.68 8.82
CA CYS A 45 3.76 24.06 8.52
C CYS A 45 4.65 24.61 7.39
N THR A 46 4.02 25.10 6.33
CA THR A 46 4.70 25.71 5.17
C THR A 46 5.27 27.08 5.48
N SER A 47 4.76 27.75 6.51
CA SER A 47 5.21 29.07 6.94
C SER A 47 5.30 29.17 8.45
N ARG A 48 6.11 30.13 8.96
CA ARG A 48 6.18 30.49 10.37
C ARG A 48 4.84 31.02 10.89
N ASN A 49 4.11 31.73 10.03
CA ASN A 49 2.80 32.32 10.37
C ASN A 49 1.74 31.24 10.63
N LEU A 50 1.70 30.18 9.80
CA LEU A 50 0.81 29.03 10.04
C LEU A 50 1.14 28.33 11.38
N ALA A 51 2.42 28.15 11.66
CA ALA A 51 2.85 27.53 12.93
C ALA A 51 2.44 28.35 14.15
N ARG A 52 2.55 29.70 14.07
CA ARG A 52 2.10 30.62 15.13
C ARG A 52 0.59 30.54 15.34
N LYS A 53 -0.21 30.61 14.26
CA LYS A 53 -1.67 30.50 14.35
C LYS A 53 -2.14 29.18 14.98
N LEU A 54 -1.45 28.07 14.66
CA LEU A 54 -1.76 26.76 15.27
C LEU A 54 -1.44 26.75 16.78
N ILE A 55 -0.38 27.43 17.22
CA ILE A 55 -0.07 27.55 18.64
C ILE A 55 -1.10 28.43 19.35
N GLU A 56 -1.48 29.56 18.76
CA GLU A 56 -2.47 30.50 19.32
C GLU A 56 -3.85 29.84 19.46
N GLU A 57 -4.29 29.09 18.45
CA GLU A 57 -5.65 28.50 18.39
C GLU A 57 -5.74 27.16 19.14
N PHE A 58 -4.71 26.33 19.06
CA PHE A 58 -4.76 24.95 19.58
C PHE A 58 -3.73 24.67 20.65
N GLY A 59 -2.88 25.63 21.01
CA GLY A 59 -1.74 25.41 21.89
C GLY A 59 -0.67 24.52 21.25
N GLY A 60 0.14 23.86 22.09
CA GLY A 60 1.24 23.04 21.59
C GLY A 60 2.51 23.84 21.36
N ARG A 61 3.43 23.32 20.58
CA ARG A 61 4.72 23.96 20.27
C ARG A 61 5.06 23.80 18.79
N ALA A 62 5.82 24.74 18.24
CA ALA A 62 6.36 24.63 16.90
C ALA A 62 7.91 24.67 16.93
N GLU A 63 8.50 23.73 16.25
CA GLU A 63 9.95 23.61 16.11
C GLU A 63 10.36 23.89 14.66
N LYS A 64 11.45 24.61 14.47
CA LYS A 64 12.04 24.76 13.15
C LYS A 64 12.72 23.45 12.77
N TRP A 65 12.41 22.94 11.57
CA TRP A 65 13.12 21.77 11.09
C TRP A 65 14.59 22.10 10.86
N PRO A 66 15.53 21.22 11.29
CA PRO A 66 16.94 21.40 10.99
C PRO A 66 17.15 21.53 9.48
N ARG A 67 18.12 22.35 9.05
CA ARG A 67 18.41 22.54 7.60
C ARG A 67 18.76 21.22 6.91
N ASP A 68 19.28 20.26 7.64
CA ASP A 68 19.67 18.92 7.20
C ASP A 68 18.61 17.83 7.48
N TRP A 69 17.37 18.20 7.81
CA TRP A 69 16.32 17.24 8.19
C TRP A 69 16.07 16.19 7.09
N LEU A 70 16.12 16.59 5.81
CA LEU A 70 16.02 15.64 4.69
C LEU A 70 17.16 14.64 4.71
N LYS A 71 18.37 15.07 5.04
CA LYS A 71 19.54 14.19 5.15
C LYS A 71 19.43 13.28 6.38
N ARG A 72 19.04 13.82 7.52
CA ARG A 72 18.77 13.04 8.74
C ARG A 72 17.59 12.08 8.56
N PHE A 73 16.54 12.49 7.86
CA PHE A 73 15.41 11.62 7.53
C PHE A 73 15.84 10.52 6.55
N ALA A 74 16.67 10.81 5.59
CA ALA A 74 17.27 9.84 4.68
C ALA A 74 18.24 8.89 5.41
N ASP A 75 19.02 9.36 6.39
CA ASP A 75 19.95 8.57 7.21
C ASP A 75 19.24 7.70 8.25
N LEU A 76 18.16 8.18 8.87
CA LEU A 76 17.28 7.39 9.74
C LEU A 76 16.55 6.30 8.95
N HIS A 77 16.33 6.52 7.68
CA HIS A 77 15.78 5.55 6.72
C HIS A 77 16.89 4.93 5.87
N LYS A 78 18.10 4.75 6.44
CA LYS A 78 19.13 3.90 5.81
C LYS A 78 18.45 2.67 5.30
N SER A 79 18.39 2.53 4.00
CA SER A 79 17.60 1.65 3.16
C SER A 79 17.35 0.28 3.80
N LYS A 80 16.33 0.18 4.67
CA LYS A 80 15.83 -1.12 5.08
C LYS A 80 15.15 -1.70 3.86
N LEU A 81 15.87 -2.57 3.15
CA LEU A 81 15.29 -3.38 2.11
C LEU A 81 14.16 -4.20 2.71
N LEU A 82 12.93 -3.91 2.30
CA LEU A 82 11.77 -4.67 2.73
C LEU A 82 11.64 -5.92 1.84
N LYS A 83 11.88 -7.09 2.42
CA LYS A 83 11.66 -8.35 1.74
C LYS A 83 10.17 -8.72 1.73
N ILE A 84 9.64 -8.93 0.54
CA ILE A 84 8.27 -9.38 0.31
C ILE A 84 8.30 -10.80 -0.26
N GLY A 85 7.85 -11.75 0.56
CA GLY A 85 7.87 -13.17 0.18
C GLY A 85 9.26 -13.65 -0.24
N LYS A 86 9.31 -14.43 -1.32
CA LYS A 86 10.57 -15.01 -1.85
C LYS A 86 11.12 -14.24 -3.04
N ARG A 87 10.30 -13.40 -3.71
CA ARG A 87 10.62 -12.86 -5.04
C ARG A 87 10.91 -11.37 -5.07
N LEU A 88 10.49 -10.55 -4.08
CA LEU A 88 10.54 -9.10 -4.19
C LEU A 88 11.28 -8.45 -3.04
N LEU A 89 12.14 -7.48 -3.37
CA LEU A 89 12.76 -6.52 -2.47
C LEU A 89 12.27 -5.12 -2.81
N ILE A 90 11.86 -4.35 -1.80
CA ILE A 90 11.49 -2.95 -1.97
C ILE A 90 12.56 -2.09 -1.31
N SER A 91 13.08 -1.11 -2.05
CA SER A 91 14.00 -0.09 -1.57
C SER A 91 13.34 1.27 -1.58
N THR A 92 13.57 2.07 -0.55
CA THR A 92 13.15 3.48 -0.52
C THR A 92 14.15 4.43 -1.16
N THR A 93 15.33 3.95 -1.53
CA THR A 93 16.40 4.73 -2.14
C THR A 93 16.84 4.10 -3.46
N ALA A 94 17.11 4.96 -4.46
CA ALA A 94 17.73 4.58 -5.72
C ALA A 94 19.25 4.43 -5.55
N SER A 95 19.73 3.61 -4.61
CA SER A 95 21.15 3.38 -4.46
C SER A 95 21.74 2.68 -5.68
N SER A 96 23.02 2.91 -5.98
CA SER A 96 23.73 2.27 -7.11
C SER A 96 23.69 0.74 -7.05
N GLN A 97 23.54 0.16 -5.86
CA GLN A 97 23.38 -1.27 -5.64
C GLN A 97 21.98 -1.78 -6.05
N ALA A 98 20.91 -0.99 -5.85
CA ALA A 98 19.57 -1.32 -6.35
C ALA A 98 19.51 -1.26 -7.88
N LYS A 99 20.26 -0.35 -8.51
CA LYS A 99 20.32 -0.22 -9.97
C LYS A 99 21.01 -1.38 -10.67
N ARG A 100 21.94 -2.08 -10.01
CA ARG A 100 22.73 -3.16 -10.63
C ARG A 100 22.11 -4.55 -10.51
N GLY A 101 20.98 -4.71 -9.82
CA GLY A 101 20.39 -6.04 -9.58
C GLY A 101 21.30 -6.99 -8.76
N THR A 102 22.46 -6.52 -8.33
CA THR A 102 23.48 -7.30 -7.63
C THR A 102 23.39 -7.11 -6.11
N TYR A 103 22.25 -7.48 -5.54
CA TYR A 103 22.21 -7.66 -4.09
C TYR A 103 22.65 -9.09 -3.79
N ARG A 104 23.92 -9.27 -3.41
CA ARG A 104 24.41 -10.52 -2.85
C ARG A 104 23.75 -10.78 -1.50
N VAL A 105 22.72 -11.58 -1.47
CA VAL A 105 22.23 -12.20 -0.22
C VAL A 105 23.09 -13.45 0.01
N GLY A 106 24.08 -13.30 0.88
CA GLY A 106 24.88 -14.43 1.36
C GLY A 106 25.95 -14.94 0.38
N ARG A 107 27.08 -15.39 0.93
CA ARG A 107 28.23 -15.97 0.25
C ARG A 107 27.84 -16.86 -0.94
N THR A 108 28.30 -16.51 -2.12
CA THR A 108 28.35 -17.42 -3.25
C THR A 108 29.29 -18.56 -2.94
N THR A 109 28.76 -19.75 -2.70
CA THR A 109 29.57 -20.96 -2.90
C THR A 109 29.79 -21.13 -4.40
N ARG A 110 31.04 -21.30 -4.79
CA ARG A 110 31.49 -21.68 -6.12
C ARG A 110 31.03 -23.13 -6.44
N SER A 111 29.77 -23.37 -6.53
CA SER A 111 29.25 -24.63 -7.06
C SER A 111 28.09 -24.29 -7.98
N GLY A 112 28.28 -24.60 -9.26
CA GLY A 112 27.32 -24.37 -10.35
C GLY A 112 26.04 -25.18 -10.19
N ARG A 113 25.20 -24.81 -9.20
CA ARG A 113 23.84 -25.33 -9.10
C ARG A 113 22.90 -24.40 -9.84
N PRO A 114 22.07 -24.88 -10.76
CA PRO A 114 21.08 -24.09 -11.43
C PRO A 114 19.99 -23.69 -10.44
N GLY A 115 19.66 -22.37 -10.28
CA GLY A 115 18.35 -22.04 -9.81
C GLY A 115 18.14 -21.03 -8.69
N VAL A 116 19.12 -20.29 -8.19
CA VAL A 116 18.80 -19.16 -7.29
C VAL A 116 18.38 -17.95 -8.14
N ARG A 117 17.08 -17.82 -8.41
CA ARG A 117 16.54 -16.62 -9.06
C ARG A 117 16.80 -15.43 -8.13
N GLN A 118 17.51 -14.43 -8.64
CA GLN A 118 17.71 -13.19 -7.91
C GLN A 118 16.36 -12.52 -7.61
N PRO A 119 16.18 -11.94 -6.41
CA PRO A 119 14.95 -11.27 -6.08
C PRO A 119 14.76 -10.04 -6.99
N LEU A 120 13.53 -9.82 -7.41
CA LEU A 120 13.11 -8.63 -8.15
C LEU A 120 13.21 -7.42 -7.25
N VAL A 121 13.73 -6.31 -7.74
CA VAL A 121 13.85 -5.07 -6.95
C VAL A 121 12.85 -4.05 -7.45
N LEU A 122 12.14 -3.38 -6.52
CA LEU A 122 11.37 -2.17 -6.75
C LEU A 122 11.93 -1.03 -5.90
N VAL A 123 12.11 0.12 -6.53
CA VAL A 123 12.48 1.36 -5.84
C VAL A 123 11.22 2.21 -5.69
N ILE A 124 10.77 2.39 -4.45
CA ILE A 124 9.60 3.23 -4.10
C ILE A 124 10.09 4.26 -3.08
N PRO A 125 10.46 5.46 -3.50
CA PRO A 125 10.90 6.51 -2.60
C PRO A 125 9.82 6.87 -1.58
N ALA A 126 10.25 7.25 -0.37
CA ALA A 126 9.34 7.83 0.61
C ALA A 126 8.74 9.12 0.03
N SER A 127 7.44 9.16 -0.09
CA SER A 127 6.69 10.29 -0.68
C SER A 127 5.46 10.60 0.17
N ALA A 128 4.77 11.68 -0.18
CA ALA A 128 3.50 12.05 0.44
C ALA A 128 2.35 11.08 0.08
N ALA A 129 2.49 10.28 -0.97
CA ALA A 129 1.51 9.26 -1.30
C ALA A 129 1.64 8.05 -0.38
N PHE A 130 0.49 7.47 -0.03
CA PHE A 130 0.41 6.23 0.75
C PHE A 130 1.01 5.05 -0.05
N GLY A 131 1.60 4.08 0.67
CA GLY A 131 2.03 2.83 0.05
C GLY A 131 3.53 2.73 -0.27
N THR A 132 4.40 3.07 0.69
CA THR A 132 5.85 2.81 0.56
C THR A 132 6.25 1.34 0.78
N GLY A 133 5.28 0.46 1.08
CA GLY A 133 5.50 -0.94 1.42
C GLY A 133 5.77 -1.21 2.90
N GLY A 134 6.18 -0.23 3.69
CA GLY A 134 6.47 -0.38 5.12
C GLY A 134 5.23 -0.53 6.01
N HIS A 135 4.09 0.02 5.60
CA HIS A 135 2.84 -0.10 6.34
C HIS A 135 2.34 -1.55 6.33
N ALA A 136 1.74 -1.99 7.44
CA ALA A 136 1.29 -3.37 7.63
C ALA A 136 0.33 -3.84 6.53
N THR A 137 -0.62 -2.98 6.13
CA THR A 137 -1.63 -3.28 5.09
C THR A 137 -0.99 -3.50 3.74
N THR A 138 -0.13 -2.61 3.28
CA THR A 138 0.59 -2.72 2.01
C THR A 138 1.49 -3.95 1.98
N ALA A 139 2.22 -4.21 3.08
CA ALA A 139 3.09 -5.38 3.18
C ALA A 139 2.30 -6.70 3.15
N MET A 140 1.10 -6.75 3.76
CA MET A 140 0.23 -7.93 3.71
C MET A 140 -0.31 -8.16 2.30
N THR A 141 -0.80 -7.11 1.62
CA THR A 141 -1.29 -7.20 0.24
C THR A 141 -0.20 -7.68 -0.72
N LEU A 142 1.00 -7.11 -0.63
CA LEU A 142 2.15 -7.54 -1.45
C LEU A 142 2.53 -9.00 -1.21
N ARG A 143 2.53 -9.46 0.04
CA ARG A 143 2.83 -10.87 0.36
C ARG A 143 1.75 -11.81 -0.15
N LEU A 144 0.48 -11.44 -0.06
CA LEU A 144 -0.62 -12.21 -0.63
C LEU A 144 -0.49 -12.26 -2.16
N LEU A 145 -0.28 -11.13 -2.81
CA LEU A 145 -0.11 -11.03 -4.26
C LEU A 145 1.07 -11.90 -4.72
N GLU A 146 2.23 -11.78 -4.08
CA GLU A 146 3.42 -12.59 -4.37
C GLU A 146 3.16 -14.09 -4.23
N ARG A 147 2.51 -14.49 -3.13
CA ARG A 147 2.25 -15.90 -2.81
C ARG A 147 1.25 -16.52 -3.78
N LEU A 148 0.14 -15.82 -4.04
CA LEU A 148 -0.96 -16.32 -4.84
C LEU A 148 -0.60 -16.40 -6.32
N THR A 149 0.24 -15.47 -6.84
CA THR A 149 0.65 -15.43 -8.25
C THR A 149 1.99 -16.14 -8.53
N ARG A 150 2.64 -16.75 -7.53
CA ARG A 150 3.99 -17.32 -7.67
C ARG A 150 4.11 -18.39 -8.74
N LYS A 151 3.07 -19.17 -8.93
CA LYS A 151 3.03 -20.27 -9.91
C LYS A 151 2.23 -19.92 -11.15
N TRP A 152 1.80 -18.68 -11.29
CA TRP A 152 1.03 -18.27 -12.46
C TRP A 152 1.95 -18.05 -13.66
N GLU A 153 1.43 -18.38 -14.82
CA GLU A 153 2.04 -18.01 -16.10
C GLU A 153 2.00 -16.49 -16.27
N LYS A 154 2.91 -15.96 -17.09
CA LYS A 154 2.94 -14.53 -17.40
C LYS A 154 1.68 -14.10 -18.17
N GLY A 155 1.37 -12.81 -18.13
CA GLY A 155 0.30 -12.20 -18.92
C GLY A 155 -1.05 -12.06 -18.20
N TRP A 156 -1.17 -12.42 -16.90
CA TRP A 156 -2.36 -12.16 -16.11
C TRP A 156 -2.58 -10.65 -15.87
N SER A 157 -3.82 -10.27 -15.63
CA SER A 157 -4.21 -8.86 -15.52
C SER A 157 -4.47 -8.45 -14.07
N LEU A 158 -4.16 -7.17 -13.74
CA LEU A 158 -4.42 -6.61 -12.41
C LEU A 158 -5.00 -5.21 -12.49
N ALA A 159 -6.07 -4.96 -11.72
CA ALA A 159 -6.54 -3.61 -11.39
C ALA A 159 -6.31 -3.32 -9.90
N ASP A 160 -5.76 -2.13 -9.59
CA ASP A 160 -5.49 -1.67 -8.23
C ASP A 160 -6.34 -0.45 -7.90
N LEU A 161 -7.28 -0.61 -6.97
CA LEU A 161 -8.22 0.43 -6.56
C LEU A 161 -7.66 1.20 -5.37
N GLY A 162 -7.44 2.51 -5.53
CA GLY A 162 -6.72 3.36 -4.60
C GLY A 162 -5.22 3.08 -4.66
N THR A 163 -4.63 3.25 -5.85
CA THR A 163 -3.28 2.78 -6.15
C THR A 163 -2.16 3.51 -5.40
N GLY A 164 -2.40 4.74 -4.93
CA GLY A 164 -1.43 5.52 -4.17
C GLY A 164 -0.10 5.68 -4.91
N SER A 165 0.96 5.13 -4.35
CA SER A 165 2.31 5.16 -4.94
C SER A 165 2.46 4.27 -6.19
N GLY A 166 1.46 3.49 -6.58
CA GLY A 166 1.52 2.51 -7.66
C GLY A 166 2.21 1.19 -7.29
N ILE A 167 2.60 1.00 -6.04
CA ILE A 167 3.46 -0.13 -5.62
C ILE A 167 2.88 -1.50 -5.96
N LEU A 168 1.55 -1.69 -5.82
CA LEU A 168 0.90 -2.97 -6.11
C LEU A 168 0.89 -3.26 -7.61
N VAL A 169 0.61 -2.25 -8.44
CA VAL A 169 0.68 -2.32 -9.90
C VAL A 169 2.09 -2.67 -10.37
N LEU A 170 3.10 -1.96 -9.84
CA LEU A 170 4.50 -2.19 -10.20
C LEU A 170 5.01 -3.55 -9.73
N ALA A 171 4.58 -4.00 -8.54
CA ALA A 171 4.87 -5.35 -8.05
C ALA A 171 4.23 -6.42 -8.94
N ALA A 172 2.99 -6.23 -9.38
CA ALA A 172 2.32 -7.15 -10.30
C ALA A 172 3.09 -7.29 -11.62
N LYS A 173 3.56 -6.18 -12.19
CA LYS A 173 4.43 -6.22 -13.40
C LYS A 173 5.68 -7.05 -13.15
N ARG A 174 6.35 -6.84 -12.02
CA ARG A 174 7.54 -7.66 -11.65
C ARG A 174 7.19 -9.14 -11.45
N PHE A 175 5.97 -9.44 -11.03
CA PHE A 175 5.52 -10.85 -10.88
C PHE A 175 5.03 -11.47 -12.18
N GLY A 176 5.02 -10.75 -13.29
CA GLY A 176 4.68 -11.25 -14.61
C GLY A 176 3.28 -10.88 -15.10
N ALA A 177 2.62 -9.91 -14.47
CA ALA A 177 1.37 -9.38 -15.00
C ALA A 177 1.57 -8.76 -16.39
N GLY A 178 0.59 -8.98 -17.29
CA GLY A 178 0.49 -8.33 -18.58
C GLY A 178 -0.21 -6.96 -18.44
N PRO A 179 -1.51 -6.86 -18.70
CA PRO A 179 -2.26 -5.62 -18.47
C PRO A 179 -2.33 -5.28 -16.97
N VAL A 180 -2.00 -4.05 -16.62
CA VAL A 180 -2.16 -3.55 -15.25
C VAL A 180 -2.69 -2.13 -15.27
N THR A 181 -3.62 -1.82 -14.37
CA THR A 181 -4.20 -0.48 -14.20
C THR A 181 -4.24 -0.12 -12.72
N GLY A 182 -3.82 1.08 -12.38
CA GLY A 182 -4.00 1.68 -11.05
C GLY A 182 -4.92 2.88 -11.13
N ILE A 183 -5.89 2.96 -10.21
CA ILE A 183 -6.88 4.04 -10.16
C ILE A 183 -6.75 4.74 -8.81
N ASP A 184 -6.75 6.06 -8.83
CA ASP A 184 -6.78 6.87 -7.62
C ASP A 184 -7.53 8.18 -7.87
N ILE A 185 -8.20 8.68 -6.84
CA ILE A 185 -8.93 9.95 -6.88
C ILE A 185 -7.96 11.16 -6.72
N ASP A 186 -6.78 10.93 -6.16
CA ASP A 186 -5.78 11.97 -5.93
C ASP A 186 -4.85 12.11 -7.15
N PRO A 187 -4.86 13.26 -7.87
CA PRO A 187 -3.96 13.50 -8.99
C PRO A 187 -2.48 13.46 -8.60
N LYS A 188 -2.15 13.76 -7.32
CA LYS A 188 -0.78 13.65 -6.82
C LYS A 188 -0.35 12.19 -6.71
N ALA A 189 -1.23 11.30 -6.25
CA ALA A 189 -0.98 9.87 -6.20
C ALA A 189 -0.70 9.33 -7.61
N ILE A 190 -1.50 9.70 -8.60
CA ILE A 190 -1.29 9.31 -10.01
C ILE A 190 0.06 9.82 -10.55
N SER A 191 0.41 11.08 -10.26
CA SER A 191 1.71 11.64 -10.66
C SER A 191 2.88 10.86 -10.04
N ILE A 192 2.79 10.52 -8.75
CA ILE A 192 3.78 9.73 -8.01
C ILE A 192 3.88 8.31 -8.57
N ALA A 193 2.75 7.65 -8.83
CA ALA A 193 2.71 6.30 -9.41
C ALA A 193 3.40 6.26 -10.79
N LYS A 194 3.13 7.23 -11.65
CA LYS A 194 3.79 7.39 -12.95
C LYS A 194 5.30 7.65 -12.80
N ALA A 195 5.71 8.47 -11.84
CA ALA A 195 7.12 8.72 -11.55
C ALA A 195 7.83 7.45 -11.06
N ASN A 196 7.18 6.68 -10.18
CA ASN A 196 7.70 5.39 -9.70
C ASN A 196 7.79 4.36 -10.82
N ALA A 197 6.85 4.32 -11.76
CA ALA A 197 6.91 3.46 -12.93
C ALA A 197 8.16 3.77 -13.78
N ARG A 198 8.38 5.04 -14.12
CA ARG A 198 9.58 5.50 -14.84
C ARG A 198 10.87 5.15 -14.09
N LEU A 199 10.93 5.40 -12.78
CA LEU A 199 12.09 5.09 -11.93
C LEU A 199 12.45 3.59 -11.98
N ASN A 200 11.43 2.74 -12.07
CA ASN A 200 11.60 1.28 -12.14
C ASN A 200 11.68 0.74 -13.58
N LYS A 201 11.68 1.60 -14.60
CA LYS A 201 11.70 1.20 -16.02
C LYS A 201 10.53 0.25 -16.35
N ILE A 202 9.33 0.64 -15.95
CA ILE A 202 8.07 -0.08 -16.20
C ILE A 202 7.18 0.86 -17.01
N ASP A 203 7.17 0.73 -18.33
CA ASP A 203 6.52 1.69 -19.23
C ASP A 203 5.07 1.30 -19.55
N ASN A 204 4.71 0.03 -19.38
CA ASN A 204 3.39 -0.52 -19.72
C ASN A 204 2.49 -0.73 -18.50
N ALA A 205 2.49 0.23 -17.57
CA ALA A 205 1.56 0.33 -16.46
C ALA A 205 0.65 1.54 -16.68
N ASP A 206 -0.66 1.32 -16.65
CA ASP A 206 -1.65 2.37 -16.80
C ASP A 206 -2.04 2.95 -15.44
N PHE A 207 -2.11 4.28 -15.33
CA PHE A 207 -2.53 4.97 -14.12
C PHE A 207 -3.58 6.04 -14.45
N GLN A 208 -4.78 5.86 -13.92
CA GLN A 208 -5.97 6.64 -14.21
C GLN A 208 -6.40 7.47 -13.00
N LEU A 209 -6.68 8.76 -13.22
CA LEU A 209 -7.37 9.59 -12.25
C LEU A 209 -8.85 9.23 -12.26
N GLY A 210 -9.41 8.84 -11.12
CA GLY A 210 -10.82 8.48 -11.05
C GLY A 210 -11.28 8.04 -9.67
N ASP A 211 -12.59 8.19 -9.44
CA ASP A 211 -13.25 7.66 -8.26
C ASP A 211 -13.55 6.17 -8.46
N VAL A 212 -13.03 5.33 -7.60
CA VAL A 212 -13.26 3.87 -7.61
C VAL A 212 -14.75 3.50 -7.48
N ARG A 213 -15.57 4.36 -6.86
CA ARG A 213 -17.02 4.18 -6.81
C ARG A 213 -17.66 4.30 -8.19
N ARG A 214 -17.10 5.09 -9.08
CA ARG A 214 -17.58 5.33 -10.45
C ARG A 214 -16.88 4.46 -11.48
N TRP A 215 -15.76 3.82 -11.10
CA TRP A 215 -15.02 2.96 -12.01
C TRP A 215 -15.87 1.81 -12.55
N LYS A 216 -15.89 1.65 -13.86
CA LYS A 216 -16.59 0.58 -14.57
C LYS A 216 -15.54 -0.28 -15.30
N PRO A 217 -15.23 -1.48 -14.81
CA PRO A 217 -14.27 -2.36 -15.50
C PRO A 217 -14.83 -2.80 -16.85
N ALA A 218 -14.11 -2.48 -17.94
CA ALA A 218 -14.50 -2.87 -19.30
C ALA A 218 -14.41 -4.38 -19.51
N ALA A 219 -13.48 -5.04 -18.83
CA ALA A 219 -13.27 -6.49 -18.91
C ALA A 219 -13.14 -7.11 -17.51
N ARG A 220 -13.12 -8.44 -17.47
CA ARG A 220 -12.84 -9.18 -16.25
C ARG A 220 -11.34 -9.21 -15.99
N TRP A 221 -10.93 -8.95 -14.76
CA TRP A 221 -9.54 -8.96 -14.31
C TRP A 221 -9.18 -10.30 -13.67
N ASP A 222 -7.94 -10.75 -13.82
CA ASP A 222 -7.46 -11.91 -13.06
C ASP A 222 -7.34 -11.58 -11.58
N VAL A 223 -6.85 -10.37 -11.25
CA VAL A 223 -6.72 -9.89 -9.88
C VAL A 223 -7.27 -8.47 -9.77
N ILE A 224 -8.04 -8.21 -8.72
CA ILE A 224 -8.28 -6.84 -8.22
C ILE A 224 -7.64 -6.72 -6.85
N THR A 225 -6.80 -5.70 -6.67
CA THR A 225 -6.28 -5.30 -5.37
C THR A 225 -6.97 -4.03 -4.90
N ALA A 226 -7.23 -3.91 -3.58
CA ALA A 226 -7.71 -2.68 -2.98
C ALA A 226 -7.20 -2.59 -1.53
N ASN A 227 -6.38 -1.56 -1.28
CA ASN A 227 -5.88 -1.25 0.07
C ASN A 227 -6.56 0.03 0.55
N LEU A 228 -7.84 -0.07 0.89
CA LEU A 228 -8.76 1.02 1.18
C LEU A 228 -9.41 0.81 2.56
N TYR A 229 -10.04 1.85 3.12
CA TYR A 229 -10.83 1.71 4.33
C TYR A 229 -12.13 0.91 4.07
N SER A 230 -12.69 0.33 5.14
CA SER A 230 -13.74 -0.69 5.07
C SER A 230 -15.00 -0.21 4.36
N GLU A 231 -15.44 1.02 4.61
CA GLU A 231 -16.66 1.60 4.03
C GLU A 231 -16.53 1.67 2.50
N LEU A 232 -15.37 2.08 2.00
CA LEU A 232 -15.13 2.16 0.57
C LEU A 232 -15.01 0.77 -0.08
N LEU A 233 -14.45 -0.21 0.63
CA LEU A 233 -14.42 -1.61 0.17
C LEU A 233 -15.84 -2.19 0.04
N ILE A 234 -16.74 -1.84 0.95
CA ILE A 234 -18.15 -2.22 0.92
C ILE A 234 -18.86 -1.57 -0.28
N ASP A 235 -18.65 -0.28 -0.49
CA ASP A 235 -19.23 0.47 -1.62
C ASP A 235 -18.85 -0.13 -2.98
N VAL A 236 -17.61 -0.61 -3.12
CA VAL A 236 -17.12 -1.16 -4.40
C VAL A 236 -17.27 -2.67 -4.52
N ALA A 237 -17.85 -3.35 -3.52
CA ALA A 237 -17.92 -4.81 -3.47
C ALA A 237 -18.52 -5.47 -4.74
N LEU A 238 -19.54 -4.87 -5.34
CA LEU A 238 -20.13 -5.34 -6.60
C LEU A 238 -19.12 -5.32 -7.77
N LYS A 239 -18.22 -4.34 -7.79
CA LYS A 239 -17.19 -4.23 -8.85
C LYS A 239 -16.11 -5.29 -8.71
N LEU A 240 -15.85 -5.72 -7.46
CA LEU A 240 -14.86 -6.76 -7.18
C LEU A 240 -15.22 -8.11 -7.83
N LYS A 241 -16.51 -8.36 -8.09
CA LYS A 241 -16.97 -9.55 -8.87
C LYS A 241 -16.43 -9.60 -10.29
N ARG A 242 -15.95 -8.47 -10.81
CA ARG A 242 -15.32 -8.39 -12.15
C ARG A 242 -13.88 -8.88 -12.15
N SER A 243 -13.48 -9.63 -11.11
CA SER A 243 -12.20 -10.32 -11.06
C SER A 243 -12.37 -11.80 -10.76
N ASN A 244 -11.28 -12.55 -10.92
CA ASN A 244 -11.19 -13.95 -10.49
C ASN A 244 -10.73 -14.05 -9.04
N LEU A 245 -9.78 -13.19 -8.66
CA LEU A 245 -9.19 -13.12 -7.33
C LEU A 245 -9.22 -11.65 -6.85
N VAL A 246 -9.63 -11.43 -5.60
CA VAL A 246 -9.50 -10.15 -4.93
C VAL A 246 -8.50 -10.25 -3.78
N ILE A 247 -7.74 -9.19 -3.55
CA ILE A 247 -6.87 -9.04 -2.38
C ILE A 247 -7.16 -7.67 -1.77
N LEU A 248 -7.81 -7.67 -0.61
CA LEU A 248 -8.25 -6.48 0.09
C LEU A 248 -7.44 -6.26 1.35
N SER A 249 -7.18 -5.02 1.70
CA SER A 249 -6.57 -4.63 2.97
C SER A 249 -6.96 -3.20 3.34
N GLY A 250 -6.43 -2.68 4.46
CA GLY A 250 -6.89 -1.39 5.01
C GLY A 250 -8.06 -1.55 5.97
N VAL A 251 -8.47 -2.79 6.22
CA VAL A 251 -9.57 -3.17 7.12
C VAL A 251 -9.07 -3.23 8.56
N LEU A 252 -9.75 -2.56 9.48
CA LEU A 252 -9.52 -2.73 10.90
C LEU A 252 -10.10 -4.09 11.37
N ARG A 253 -9.45 -4.73 12.36
CA ARG A 253 -9.94 -6.01 12.91
C ARG A 253 -11.35 -5.91 13.47
N THR A 254 -11.75 -4.75 13.98
CA THR A 254 -13.11 -4.47 14.46
C THR A 254 -14.15 -4.40 13.34
N GLN A 255 -13.72 -4.18 12.09
CA GLN A 255 -14.57 -4.08 10.90
C GLN A 255 -14.47 -5.32 10.00
N GLU A 256 -13.65 -6.30 10.37
CA GLU A 256 -13.37 -7.50 9.57
C GLU A 256 -14.63 -8.27 9.23
N ASP A 257 -15.47 -8.56 10.23
CA ASP A 257 -16.67 -9.39 10.05
C ASP A 257 -17.67 -8.76 9.07
N GLU A 258 -17.79 -7.44 9.08
CA GLU A 258 -18.65 -6.71 8.16
C GLU A 258 -18.17 -6.85 6.72
N VAL A 259 -16.88 -6.63 6.47
CA VAL A 259 -16.28 -6.80 5.14
C VAL A 259 -16.42 -8.24 4.65
N LEU A 260 -16.15 -9.23 5.50
CA LEU A 260 -16.28 -10.65 5.14
C LEU A 260 -17.73 -11.01 4.81
N ARG A 261 -18.70 -10.48 5.56
CA ARG A 261 -20.15 -10.68 5.30
C ARG A 261 -20.54 -10.11 3.94
N VAL A 262 -20.08 -8.91 3.61
CA VAL A 262 -20.37 -8.28 2.32
C VAL A 262 -19.73 -9.06 1.17
N LEU A 263 -18.51 -9.55 1.30
CA LEU A 263 -17.89 -10.39 0.28
C LEU A 263 -18.68 -11.68 0.04
N ARG A 264 -19.11 -12.38 1.10
CA ARG A 264 -19.93 -13.61 0.99
C ARG A 264 -21.27 -13.35 0.33
N ARG A 265 -21.98 -12.27 0.71
CA ARG A 265 -23.26 -11.84 0.08
C ARG A 265 -23.07 -11.54 -1.40
N ASN A 266 -21.87 -11.16 -1.81
CA ASN A 266 -21.51 -10.95 -3.21
C ASN A 266 -20.95 -12.21 -3.90
N ASN A 267 -21.23 -13.42 -3.37
CA ASN A 267 -20.80 -14.71 -3.91
C ASN A 267 -19.26 -14.82 -4.06
N MET A 268 -18.52 -14.27 -3.10
CA MET A 268 -17.06 -14.41 -3.04
C MET A 268 -16.69 -15.41 -1.95
N GLU A 269 -15.94 -16.43 -2.32
CA GLU A 269 -15.38 -17.43 -1.41
C GLU A 269 -14.11 -16.86 -0.75
N ILE A 270 -14.09 -16.78 0.58
CA ILE A 270 -12.94 -16.28 1.34
C ILE A 270 -11.83 -17.33 1.29
N ALA A 271 -10.74 -17.04 0.63
CA ALA A 271 -9.60 -17.95 0.49
C ALA A 271 -8.61 -17.83 1.66
N SER A 272 -8.36 -16.62 2.18
CA SER A 272 -7.58 -16.44 3.41
C SER A 272 -7.82 -15.09 4.06
N VAL A 273 -7.65 -15.06 5.38
CA VAL A 273 -7.62 -13.85 6.21
C VAL A 273 -6.27 -13.78 6.91
N LYS A 274 -5.56 -12.67 6.76
CA LYS A 274 -4.27 -12.43 7.41
C LYS A 274 -4.37 -11.18 8.29
N ARG A 275 -3.89 -11.29 9.51
CA ARG A 275 -3.96 -10.23 10.52
C ARG A 275 -2.58 -9.80 10.95
N ARG A 276 -2.36 -8.49 11.10
CA ARG A 276 -1.11 -7.94 11.62
C ARG A 276 -1.40 -6.67 12.44
N GLY A 277 -1.20 -6.76 13.76
CA GLY A 277 -1.61 -5.72 14.69
C GLY A 277 -3.12 -5.49 14.61
N LYS A 278 -3.55 -4.25 14.40
CA LYS A 278 -4.96 -3.88 14.26
C LYS A 278 -5.53 -4.05 12.83
N TRP A 279 -4.72 -4.53 11.88
CA TRP A 279 -5.06 -4.57 10.47
C TRP A 279 -5.33 -5.98 9.98
N THR A 280 -6.26 -6.07 9.03
CA THR A 280 -6.63 -7.30 8.33
C THR A 280 -6.42 -7.14 6.83
N ALA A 281 -5.98 -8.23 6.19
CA ALA A 281 -5.99 -8.41 4.75
C ALA A 281 -6.73 -9.70 4.40
N VAL A 282 -7.55 -9.63 3.36
CA VAL A 282 -8.41 -10.73 2.90
C VAL A 282 -8.08 -11.06 1.46
N SER A 283 -8.00 -12.34 1.14
CA SER A 283 -8.09 -12.78 -0.25
C SER A 283 -9.38 -13.58 -0.45
N ALA A 284 -10.09 -13.30 -1.53
CA ALA A 284 -11.32 -14.00 -1.89
C ALA A 284 -11.38 -14.28 -3.39
N ILE A 285 -12.11 -15.34 -3.76
CA ILE A 285 -12.26 -15.82 -5.13
C ILE A 285 -13.71 -15.58 -5.54
N ALA A 286 -13.93 -14.96 -6.70
CA ALA A 286 -15.27 -14.80 -7.23
C ALA A 286 -15.80 -16.13 -7.76
N GLY A 287 -17.09 -16.42 -7.54
CA GLY A 287 -17.71 -17.73 -7.79
C GLY A 287 -17.67 -18.24 -9.23
N ILE A 288 -17.46 -17.35 -10.21
CA ILE A 288 -17.26 -17.73 -11.62
C ILE A 288 -15.77 -17.79 -11.91
N ILE A 289 -15.18 -18.95 -11.64
CA ILE A 289 -13.75 -19.18 -11.90
C ILE A 289 -13.56 -19.49 -13.39
N SER A 290 -12.68 -18.73 -14.07
CA SER A 290 -12.27 -19.07 -15.42
C SER A 290 -11.58 -20.45 -15.44
N ARG A 291 -11.70 -21.18 -16.59
CA ARG A 291 -11.05 -22.51 -16.78
C ARG A 291 -9.55 -22.50 -16.42
N ARG A 292 -8.86 -21.35 -16.61
CA ARG A 292 -7.45 -21.16 -16.31
C ARG A 292 -7.15 -21.26 -14.81
N LEU A 293 -8.04 -20.75 -13.95
CA LEU A 293 -7.90 -20.77 -12.49
C LEU A 293 -8.42 -22.06 -11.85
N LYS A 294 -9.28 -22.84 -12.52
CA LYS A 294 -9.69 -24.16 -12.01
C LYS A 294 -8.50 -25.09 -11.79
N LYS A 295 -7.52 -25.10 -12.71
CA LYS A 295 -6.23 -25.82 -12.52
C LYS A 295 -5.38 -25.24 -11.37
N GLN A 296 -5.57 -23.97 -11.01
CA GLN A 296 -4.81 -23.25 -9.96
C GLN A 296 -5.53 -23.25 -8.61
N LYS A 297 -6.85 -23.57 -8.57
CA LYS A 297 -7.65 -23.63 -7.32
C LYS A 297 -7.04 -24.59 -6.30
N PHE A 298 -6.50 -25.73 -6.74
CA PHE A 298 -5.75 -26.68 -5.92
C PHE A 298 -4.48 -26.08 -5.31
N ALA A 299 -3.79 -25.18 -6.04
CA ALA A 299 -2.59 -24.51 -5.55
C ALA A 299 -2.92 -23.36 -4.57
N LEU A 300 -4.07 -22.71 -4.72
CA LEU A 300 -4.54 -21.66 -3.83
C LEU A 300 -4.98 -22.20 -2.47
N ALA A 301 -5.72 -23.31 -2.44
CA ALA A 301 -6.14 -23.98 -1.20
C ALA A 301 -4.92 -24.48 -0.39
N LYS A 302 -3.92 -25.08 -1.07
CA LYS A 302 -2.67 -25.55 -0.45
C LYS A 302 -1.74 -24.42 0.00
N ALA A 303 -1.92 -23.19 -0.47
CA ALA A 303 -1.17 -22.01 -0.05
C ALA A 303 -1.89 -21.21 1.06
N ALA A 304 -3.13 -21.56 1.41
CA ALA A 304 -3.91 -20.92 2.45
C ALA A 304 -3.69 -21.57 3.83
N SER A 305 -3.35 -22.87 3.85
CA SER A 305 -2.82 -23.58 5.00
C SER A 305 -1.33 -23.26 5.22
#